data_4ed20ca04bc828142c3996c40054417e
#
_entry.id   4ed20ca04bc828142c3996c40054417e
#
_cell.length_a   1.000
_cell.length_b   1.000
_cell.length_c   1.000
_cell.angle_alpha   90.00
_cell.angle_beta   90.00
_cell.angle_gamma   90.00
#
_symmetry.space_group_name_H-M   'P 1'
#
loop_
_entity.id
_entity.type
_entity.pdbx_description
1 polymer ?
#
loop_
_entity_poly.entity_id
_entity_poly.type
_entity_poly.pdbx_seq_one_letter_code
_entity_poly.pdbx_strand_id
1 'polypeptide(L)'
;MNIQLHPEILKLDKRLEVEANEYGVDINYCQRIYEYEMLKSQVIPSFNKHEESKKILRSELFIKYKRGGDCKTDKLAEAMAITDELYRSLVDKCEDLETLKIQVIAKINYWVRLMEDEESKRIALATKQKYSAHTGEGA
;
A
#
# COMPACT_ATOMS: atom_id res chain seq x y z
N MET A 1 5.65 -1.42 19.24
CA MET A 1 6.33 -1.73 17.99
C MET A 1 6.13 -0.58 17.01
N ASN A 2 7.20 0.08 16.64
CA ASN A 2 7.15 1.10 15.60
C ASN A 2 7.17 0.41 14.25
N ILE A 3 6.02 0.38 13.58
CA ILE A 3 5.95 -0.09 12.21
C ILE A 3 6.63 0.96 11.34
N GLN A 4 7.75 0.60 10.74
CA GLN A 4 8.47 1.49 9.86
C GLN A 4 7.72 1.62 8.53
N LEU A 5 7.37 2.85 8.16
CA LEU A 5 6.71 3.11 6.89
C LEU A 5 7.69 2.96 5.73
N HIS A 6 7.21 2.40 4.62
CA HIS A 6 8.00 2.27 3.40
C HIS A 6 8.45 3.65 2.91
N PRO A 7 9.69 3.79 2.39
CA PRO A 7 10.21 5.07 1.91
C PRO A 7 9.32 5.79 0.90
N GLU A 8 8.63 5.07 0.02
CA GLU A 8 7.71 5.66 -0.95
C GLU A 8 6.48 6.29 -0.28
N ILE A 9 6.00 5.70 0.81
CA ILE A 9 4.90 6.25 1.62
C ILE A 9 5.37 7.53 2.32
N LEU A 10 6.54 7.48 2.95
CA LEU A 10 7.12 8.65 3.64
C LEU A 10 7.34 9.81 2.68
N LYS A 11 7.80 9.52 1.48
CA LYS A 11 8.04 10.52 0.43
C LYS A 11 6.75 11.20 -0.02
N LEU A 12 5.70 10.42 -0.22
CA LEU A 12 4.38 10.92 -0.60
C LEU A 12 3.76 11.74 0.54
N ASP A 13 3.81 11.23 1.79
CA ASP A 13 3.32 11.94 2.97
C ASP A 13 3.98 13.31 3.10
N LYS A 14 5.30 13.37 2.96
CA LYS A 14 6.07 14.60 3.06
C LYS A 14 5.70 15.60 1.96
N ARG A 15 5.56 15.13 0.73
CA ARG A 15 5.15 15.98 -0.39
C ARG A 15 3.79 16.61 -0.16
N LEU A 16 2.81 15.81 0.26
CA LEU A 16 1.44 16.29 0.51
C LEU A 16 1.39 17.28 1.68
N GLU A 17 2.20 17.05 2.71
CA GLU A 17 2.30 17.94 3.86
C GLU A 17 2.92 19.29 3.48
N VAL A 18 3.99 19.28 2.70
CA VAL A 18 4.65 20.50 2.21
C VAL A 18 3.70 21.30 1.32
N GLU A 19 3.00 20.67 0.40
CA GLU A 19 2.03 21.32 -0.47
C GLU A 19 0.90 21.97 0.34
N ALA A 20 0.36 21.29 1.34
CA ALA A 20 -0.68 21.82 2.20
C ALA A 20 -0.21 23.07 2.98
N ASN A 21 1.01 23.04 3.50
CA ASN A 21 1.60 24.14 4.25
C ASN A 21 1.93 25.35 3.34
N GLU A 22 2.43 25.07 2.14
CA GLU A 22 2.82 26.11 1.18
C GLU A 22 1.62 26.92 0.67
N TYR A 23 0.51 26.26 0.41
CA TYR A 23 -0.68 26.90 -0.12
C TYR A 23 -1.68 27.34 0.95
N GLY A 24 -1.41 27.04 2.21
CA GLY A 24 -2.28 27.42 3.33
C GLY A 24 -3.68 26.84 3.22
N VAL A 25 -3.82 25.71 2.55
CA VAL A 25 -5.11 25.08 2.27
C VAL A 25 -5.43 24.07 3.37
N ASP A 26 -6.70 24.04 3.78
CA ASP A 26 -7.22 22.98 4.63
C ASP A 26 -7.01 21.61 3.99
N ILE A 27 -6.94 20.57 4.83
CA ILE A 27 -6.71 19.20 4.37
C ILE A 27 -7.78 18.81 3.34
N ASN A 28 -7.34 18.53 2.12
CA ASN A 28 -8.21 18.02 1.07
C ASN A 28 -8.13 16.48 1.10
N TYR A 29 -9.11 15.86 1.75
CA TYR A 29 -9.19 14.40 1.88
C TYR A 29 -9.28 13.70 0.53
N CYS A 30 -10.05 14.24 -0.39
CA CYS A 30 -10.21 13.67 -1.73
C CYS A 30 -8.89 13.65 -2.50
N GLN A 31 -8.11 14.73 -2.41
CA GLN A 31 -6.79 14.81 -3.06
C GLN A 31 -5.82 13.79 -2.46
N ARG A 32 -5.80 13.66 -1.13
CA ARG A 32 -4.93 12.70 -0.46
C ARG A 32 -5.29 11.27 -0.83
N ILE A 33 -6.57 10.93 -0.80
CA ILE A 33 -7.06 9.62 -1.22
C ILE A 33 -6.66 9.34 -2.68
N TYR A 34 -6.84 10.32 -3.56
CA TYR A 34 -6.47 10.21 -4.98
C TYR A 34 -4.98 9.90 -5.15
N GLU A 35 -4.10 10.61 -4.43
CA GLU A 35 -2.65 10.43 -4.53
C GLU A 35 -2.23 9.03 -4.06
N TYR A 36 -2.80 8.53 -2.97
CA TYR A 36 -2.53 7.17 -2.53
C TYR A 36 -3.13 6.11 -3.46
N GLU A 37 -4.30 6.37 -4.04
CA GLU A 37 -4.89 5.49 -5.05
C GLU A 37 -4.03 5.42 -6.31
N MET A 38 -3.43 6.53 -6.72
CA MET A 38 -2.47 6.55 -7.83
C MET A 38 -1.24 5.71 -7.53
N LEU A 39 -0.68 5.82 -6.33
CA LEU A 39 0.44 4.99 -5.90
C LEU A 39 0.04 3.51 -5.88
N LYS A 40 -1.11 3.18 -5.33
CA LYS A 40 -1.66 1.81 -5.31
C LYS A 40 -1.78 1.23 -6.73
N SER A 41 -2.25 2.03 -7.67
CA SER A 41 -2.42 1.61 -9.06
C SER A 41 -1.11 1.25 -9.76
N GLN A 42 0.01 1.77 -9.27
CA GLN A 42 1.35 1.44 -9.75
C GLN A 42 1.93 0.23 -9.02
N VAL A 43 1.68 0.13 -7.72
CA VAL A 43 2.26 -0.90 -6.86
C VAL A 43 1.66 -2.28 -7.11
N ILE A 44 0.34 -2.38 -7.22
CA ILE A 44 -0.33 -3.69 -7.37
C ILE A 44 0.08 -4.43 -8.64
N PRO A 45 0.08 -3.81 -9.83
CA PRO A 45 0.56 -4.50 -11.03
C PRO A 45 2.03 -4.89 -10.95
N SER A 46 2.87 -4.05 -10.36
CA SER A 46 4.29 -4.33 -10.16
C SER A 46 4.49 -5.53 -9.22
N PHE A 47 3.76 -5.56 -8.12
CA PHE A 47 3.78 -6.70 -7.19
C PHE A 47 3.37 -8.00 -7.88
N ASN A 48 2.26 -7.99 -8.61
CA ASN A 48 1.76 -9.17 -9.32
C ASN A 48 2.76 -9.67 -10.37
N LYS A 49 3.39 -8.76 -11.11
CA LYS A 49 4.41 -9.08 -12.10
C LYS A 49 5.63 -9.74 -11.46
N HIS A 50 6.09 -9.23 -10.32
CA HIS A 50 7.24 -9.79 -9.62
C HIS A 50 6.91 -11.14 -8.99
N GLU A 51 5.70 -11.35 -8.48
CA GLU A 51 5.25 -12.64 -7.97
C GLU A 51 5.22 -13.69 -9.08
N GLU A 52 4.75 -13.34 -10.25
CA GLU A 52 4.76 -14.22 -11.43
C GLU A 52 6.20 -14.55 -11.85
N SER A 53 7.06 -13.54 -11.94
CA SER A 53 8.48 -13.72 -12.27
C SER A 53 9.18 -14.64 -11.27
N LYS A 54 8.84 -14.53 -9.99
CA LYS A 54 9.37 -15.40 -8.93
C LYS A 54 9.01 -16.87 -9.18
N LYS A 55 7.78 -17.16 -9.55
CA LYS A 55 7.32 -18.52 -9.86
C LYS A 55 8.05 -19.09 -11.09
N ILE A 56 8.17 -18.29 -12.14
CA ILE A 56 8.85 -18.68 -13.37
C ILE A 56 10.33 -18.96 -13.10
N LEU A 57 11.00 -18.07 -12.37
CA LEU A 57 12.41 -18.22 -12.03
C LEU A 57 12.65 -19.49 -11.19
N ARG A 58 11.79 -19.76 -10.22
CA ARG A 58 11.87 -20.96 -9.41
C ARG A 58 11.83 -22.24 -10.27
N SER A 59 10.92 -22.29 -11.23
CA SER A 59 10.79 -23.40 -12.17
C SER A 59 12.03 -23.54 -13.07
N GLU A 60 12.52 -22.43 -13.59
CA GLU A 60 13.73 -22.40 -14.43
C GLU A 60 14.96 -22.86 -13.66
N LEU A 61 15.13 -22.41 -12.42
CA LEU A 61 16.25 -22.82 -11.56
C LEU A 61 16.17 -24.28 -11.18
N PHE A 62 14.97 -24.78 -10.89
CA PHE A 62 14.76 -26.21 -10.63
C PHE A 62 15.25 -27.04 -11.80
N ILE A 63 14.85 -26.69 -13.02
CA ILE A 63 15.26 -27.39 -14.24
C ILE A 63 16.78 -27.29 -14.43
N LYS A 64 17.35 -26.11 -14.22
CA LYS A 64 18.80 -25.89 -14.32
C LYS A 64 19.58 -26.80 -13.39
N TYR A 65 19.22 -26.84 -12.11
CA TYR A 65 19.93 -27.65 -11.12
C TYR A 65 19.71 -29.16 -11.34
N LYS A 66 18.54 -29.54 -11.80
CA LYS A 66 18.22 -30.92 -12.10
C LYS A 66 19.01 -31.43 -13.32
N ARG A 67 19.07 -30.67 -14.39
CA ARG A 67 19.78 -31.00 -15.63
C ARG A 67 21.29 -30.91 -15.53
N GLY A 68 21.79 -30.02 -14.65
CA GLY A 68 23.23 -29.84 -14.46
C GLY A 68 23.95 -31.05 -13.80
N GLY A 69 23.21 -32.03 -13.34
CA GLY A 69 23.76 -33.22 -12.73
C GLY A 69 24.27 -33.03 -11.29
N ASP A 70 24.19 -31.81 -10.76
CA ASP A 70 24.64 -31.49 -9.41
C ASP A 70 23.65 -31.95 -8.34
N CYS A 71 22.39 -32.18 -8.71
CA CYS A 71 21.33 -32.59 -7.82
C CYS A 71 20.73 -33.93 -8.24
N LYS A 72 20.91 -34.93 -7.41
CA LYS A 72 20.40 -36.29 -7.67
C LYS A 72 18.92 -36.45 -7.36
N THR A 73 18.36 -35.61 -6.50
CA THR A 73 16.97 -35.69 -6.07
C THR A 73 16.24 -34.38 -6.36
N ASP A 74 14.92 -34.48 -6.54
CA ASP A 74 14.07 -33.30 -6.74
C ASP A 74 14.10 -32.37 -5.52
N LYS A 75 14.17 -32.94 -4.31
CA LYS A 75 14.28 -32.15 -3.07
C LYS A 75 15.55 -31.32 -3.05
N LEU A 76 16.68 -31.87 -3.50
CA LEU A 76 17.93 -31.13 -3.54
C LEU A 76 17.89 -30.03 -4.60
N ALA A 77 17.32 -30.31 -5.77
CA ALA A 77 17.15 -29.32 -6.83
C ALA A 77 16.23 -28.17 -6.38
N GLU A 78 15.14 -28.47 -5.67
CA GLU A 78 14.26 -27.44 -5.09
C GLU A 78 14.98 -26.60 -4.04
N ALA A 79 15.75 -27.23 -3.16
CA ALA A 79 16.53 -26.53 -2.14
C ALA A 79 17.55 -25.59 -2.77
N MET A 80 18.24 -26.03 -3.82
CA MET A 80 19.20 -25.21 -4.55
C MET A 80 18.51 -24.03 -5.26
N ALA A 81 17.34 -24.26 -5.85
CA ALA A 81 16.57 -23.19 -6.50
C ALA A 81 16.15 -22.12 -5.49
N ILE A 82 15.67 -22.53 -4.32
CA ILE A 82 15.22 -21.61 -3.27
C ILE A 82 16.37 -20.80 -2.69
N THR A 83 17.57 -21.37 -2.61
CA THR A 83 18.78 -20.71 -2.08
C THR A 83 19.56 -19.95 -3.13
N ASP A 84 19.16 -20.02 -4.41
CA ASP A 84 19.81 -19.28 -5.48
C ASP A 84 19.71 -17.78 -5.24
N GLU A 85 20.83 -17.10 -5.48
CA GLU A 85 20.97 -15.67 -5.22
C GLU A 85 19.98 -14.80 -6.01
N LEU A 86 19.74 -15.16 -7.27
CA LEU A 86 18.77 -14.47 -8.13
C LEU A 86 17.35 -14.61 -7.60
N TYR A 87 17.00 -15.82 -7.17
CA TYR A 87 15.69 -16.11 -6.59
C TYR A 87 15.48 -15.34 -5.29
N ARG A 88 16.47 -15.35 -4.40
CA ARG A 88 16.41 -14.63 -3.12
C ARG A 88 16.28 -13.13 -3.31
N SER A 89 17.00 -12.57 -4.28
CA SER A 89 16.89 -11.16 -4.64
C SER A 89 15.48 -10.81 -5.09
N LEU A 90 14.85 -11.68 -5.87
CA LEU A 90 13.47 -11.48 -6.34
C LEU A 90 12.45 -11.65 -5.22
N VAL A 91 12.68 -12.58 -4.29
CA VAL A 91 11.86 -12.73 -3.08
C VAL A 91 11.89 -11.44 -2.23
N ASP A 92 13.08 -10.87 -2.02
CA ASP A 92 13.24 -9.62 -1.27
C ASP A 92 12.49 -8.48 -1.94
N LYS A 93 12.53 -8.41 -3.26
CA LYS A 93 11.79 -7.41 -4.04
C LYS A 93 10.29 -7.58 -3.91
N CYS A 94 9.80 -8.81 -3.94
CA CYS A 94 8.38 -9.12 -3.74
C CYS A 94 7.91 -8.74 -2.33
N GLU A 95 8.72 -9.02 -1.31
CA GLU A 95 8.42 -8.65 0.08
C GLU A 95 8.36 -7.14 0.26
N ASP A 96 9.27 -6.39 -0.36
CA ASP A 96 9.28 -4.93 -0.33
C ASP A 96 8.00 -4.36 -0.98
N LEU A 97 7.62 -4.87 -2.14
CA LEU A 97 6.41 -4.45 -2.84
C LEU A 97 5.13 -4.85 -2.08
N GLU A 98 5.13 -6.00 -1.40
CA GLU A 98 4.02 -6.42 -0.55
C GLU A 98 3.84 -5.47 0.63
N THR A 99 4.93 -5.10 1.29
CA THR A 99 4.92 -4.12 2.38
C THR A 99 4.35 -2.79 1.90
N LEU A 100 4.82 -2.30 0.76
CA LEU A 100 4.32 -1.06 0.17
C LEU A 100 2.83 -1.15 -0.17
N LYS A 101 2.39 -2.26 -0.75
CA LYS A 101 0.98 -2.51 -1.07
C LYS A 101 0.10 -2.45 0.19
N ILE A 102 0.49 -3.14 1.24
CA ILE A 102 -0.25 -3.17 2.50
C ILE A 102 -0.34 -1.77 3.11
N GLN A 103 0.76 -1.05 3.13
CA GLN A 103 0.83 0.29 3.72
C GLN A 103 0.04 1.32 2.93
N VAL A 104 0.07 1.27 1.60
CA VAL A 104 -0.71 2.20 0.79
C VAL A 104 -2.22 1.97 0.95
N ILE A 105 -2.65 0.72 1.06
CA ILE A 105 -4.06 0.39 1.32
C ILE A 105 -4.47 0.89 2.71
N ALA A 106 -3.62 0.72 3.72
CA ALA A 106 -3.87 1.21 5.07
C ALA A 106 -4.00 2.75 5.09
N LYS A 107 -3.19 3.47 4.33
CA LYS A 107 -3.26 4.93 4.20
C LYS A 107 -4.56 5.38 3.53
N ILE A 108 -5.00 4.71 2.48
CA ILE A 108 -6.26 5.00 1.83
C ILE A 108 -7.42 4.83 2.83
N ASN A 109 -7.45 3.72 3.55
CA ASN A 109 -8.49 3.46 4.54
C ASN A 109 -8.49 4.49 5.67
N TYR A 110 -7.31 4.93 6.11
CA TYR A 110 -7.18 5.98 7.12
C TYR A 110 -7.81 7.30 6.66
N TRP A 111 -7.47 7.77 5.46
CA TRP A 111 -7.99 9.02 4.93
C TRP A 111 -9.48 8.96 4.60
N VAL A 112 -9.96 7.80 4.12
CA VAL A 112 -11.39 7.58 3.88
C VAL A 112 -12.17 7.67 5.19
N ARG A 113 -11.68 7.05 6.27
CA ARG A 113 -12.32 7.13 7.59
C ARG A 113 -12.37 8.56 8.13
N LEU A 114 -11.27 9.31 7.99
CA LEU A 114 -11.24 10.72 8.42
C LEU A 114 -12.24 11.55 7.64
N MET A 115 -12.33 11.33 6.34
CA MET A 115 -13.30 12.02 5.48
C MET A 115 -14.74 11.70 5.89
N GLU A 116 -15.05 10.44 6.14
CA GLU A 116 -16.37 9.99 6.59
C GLU A 116 -16.72 10.56 7.96
N ASP A 117 -15.76 10.58 8.90
CA ASP A 117 -15.95 11.14 10.23
C ASP A 117 -16.25 12.64 10.16
N GLU A 118 -15.51 13.37 9.33
CA GLU A 118 -15.75 14.80 9.09
C GLU A 118 -17.12 15.06 8.50
N GLU A 119 -17.52 14.26 7.54
CA GLU A 119 -18.84 14.36 6.90
C GLU A 119 -19.94 14.04 7.90
N SER A 120 -19.79 13.02 8.72
CA SER A 120 -20.75 12.67 9.78
C SER A 120 -20.90 13.77 10.81
N LYS A 121 -19.79 14.43 11.22
CA LYS A 121 -19.81 15.57 12.12
C LYS A 121 -20.52 16.76 11.50
N ARG A 122 -20.31 17.01 10.22
CA ARG A 122 -20.95 18.09 9.49
C ARG A 122 -22.45 17.86 9.38
N ILE A 123 -22.89 16.65 9.09
CA ILE A 123 -24.30 16.26 9.03
C ILE A 123 -24.96 16.39 10.41
N ALA A 124 -24.29 15.90 11.46
CA ALA A 124 -24.78 16.00 12.83
C ALA A 124 -24.96 17.46 13.28
N LEU A 125 -23.99 18.32 12.94
CA LEU A 125 -24.03 19.75 13.26
C LEU A 125 -25.15 20.45 12.48
N ALA A 126 -25.30 20.15 11.22
CA ALA A 126 -26.37 20.73 10.38
C ALA A 126 -27.77 20.30 10.90
N THR A 127 -27.91 19.04 11.29
CA THR A 127 -29.15 18.54 11.89
C THR A 127 -29.46 19.22 13.23
N LYS A 128 -28.43 19.37 14.06
CA LYS A 128 -28.55 20.08 15.35
C LYS A 128 -28.93 21.55 15.16
N GLN A 129 -28.32 22.25 14.23
CA GLN A 129 -28.66 23.64 13.89
C GLN A 129 -30.09 23.78 13.37
N LYS A 130 -30.51 22.90 12.49
CA LYS A 130 -31.86 22.87 11.96
C LYS A 130 -32.90 22.61 13.06
N TYR A 131 -32.60 21.69 13.98
CA TYR A 131 -33.46 21.39 15.12
C TYR A 131 -33.52 22.56 16.11
N SER A 132 -32.41 23.20 16.39
CA SER A 132 -32.30 24.39 17.23
C SER A 132 -33.08 25.58 16.65
N ALA A 133 -33.03 25.80 15.35
CA ALA A 133 -33.78 26.85 14.68
C ALA A 133 -35.29 26.62 14.79
N HIS A 134 -35.75 25.34 14.72
CA HIS A 134 -37.17 25.02 14.89
C HIS A 134 -37.68 25.19 16.32
N THR A 135 -36.82 24.91 17.33
CA THR A 135 -37.21 25.00 18.73
C THR A 135 -36.96 26.44 19.30
N GLY A 136 -36.00 27.16 18.77
CA GLY A 136 -35.63 28.48 19.23
C GLY A 136 -36.58 29.60 18.81
N GLU A 137 -37.27 29.44 17.70
CA GLU A 137 -38.21 30.45 17.19
C GLU A 137 -39.54 30.46 17.95
N GLY A 138 -39.77 29.47 18.80
CA GLY A 138 -40.96 29.41 19.63
C GLY A 138 -40.80 30.05 21.01
N ALA A 139 -39.66 30.59 21.32
CA ALA A 139 -39.39 31.15 22.63
C ALA A 139 -39.63 32.68 22.72
#